data_83e938900c3b6806425d995f9253acc5
#
_entry.id   83e938900c3b6806425d995f9253acc5
#
_cell.length_a   1.000
_cell.length_b   1.000
_cell.length_c   1.000
_cell.angle_alpha   90.00
_cell.angle_beta   90.00
_cell.angle_gamma   90.00
#
_symmetry.space_group_name_H-M   'P 1'
#
loop_
_entity.id
_entity.type
_entity.pdbx_description
1 polymer ?
#
loop_
_entity_poly.entity_id
_entity_poly.type
_entity_poly.pdbx_seq_one_letter_code
_entity_poly.pdbx_strand_id
1 'polypeptide(L)'
;MPYFSFSLKKNFLKNNDLPIEDIDNIVNNKIYFSKNTYLWKSLNKNKNRKYTNFFKYEKRKKINKIGKKILFCLPPSIGLGDAVEYSLAIKAVSVAKKFDLVAVAYVGRYKYIFSKYFDLNNIFKDLVDVNEFRFFDTIFHITIEVKNLLNQKYLRADIETSLNSFFNVKRYRKNDTKKITKITKITIFPISQSPLRSMPIKVLNKIIDELALHYKIEVVLDHRSLISLFIEKEIINKNIERSIPIDIKSLCNKVDNIEYGVFMDSGPLHLAKILNKKGIIIISTVSDKILLNDFNSMSVFENNYKSKYCMAPCGLTNIFNYKNMSGCYDSLKITFNDLMKLNNNNSLQRGQVKDNYINFIKNPVNCLNNINVDKLIKEIKNEIEIK
;
A
#
# COMPACT_ATOMS: atom_id res chain seq x y z
N MET A 1 -14.57 -3.52 -10.62
CA MET A 1 -14.69 -3.44 -12.07
C MET A 1 -14.68 -4.83 -12.65
N PRO A 2 -15.45 -5.09 -13.69
CA PRO A 2 -15.41 -6.37 -14.36
C PRO A 2 -14.06 -6.56 -15.06
N TYR A 3 -13.63 -7.79 -15.16
CA TYR A 3 -12.56 -8.15 -16.08
C TYR A 3 -12.98 -7.85 -17.50
N PHE A 4 -12.05 -7.50 -18.34
CA PHE A 4 -12.27 -7.44 -19.77
C PHE A 4 -11.23 -8.29 -20.48
N SER A 5 -11.65 -8.91 -21.57
CA SER A 5 -10.77 -9.64 -22.46
C SER A 5 -10.65 -8.89 -23.78
N PHE A 6 -9.45 -8.89 -24.33
CA PHE A 6 -9.15 -8.19 -25.57
C PHE A 6 -8.02 -8.87 -26.34
N SER A 7 -7.98 -8.61 -27.65
CA SER A 7 -6.81 -8.86 -28.47
C SER A 7 -6.45 -7.61 -29.26
N LEU A 8 -5.17 -7.49 -29.63
CA LEU A 8 -4.67 -6.40 -30.45
C LEU A 8 -4.38 -6.89 -31.86
N LYS A 9 -4.79 -6.11 -32.87
CA LYS A 9 -4.50 -6.35 -34.28
C LYS A 9 -3.05 -5.98 -34.59
N LYS A 10 -2.49 -6.55 -35.68
CA LYS A 10 -1.17 -6.16 -36.21
C LYS A 10 -1.03 -4.63 -36.30
N ASN A 11 0.15 -4.10 -35.97
CA ASN A 11 0.51 -2.69 -36.02
C ASN A 11 -0.02 -1.79 -34.88
N PHE A 12 -0.75 -2.30 -33.90
CA PHE A 12 -1.17 -1.47 -32.76
C PHE A 12 0.05 -1.02 -31.90
N LEU A 13 0.97 -1.95 -31.61
CA LEU A 13 2.08 -1.71 -30.67
C LEU A 13 3.16 -0.74 -31.20
N LYS A 14 3.26 -0.57 -32.51
CA LYS A 14 4.27 0.33 -33.12
C LYS A 14 4.06 1.82 -32.84
N ASN A 15 2.84 2.22 -32.45
CA ASN A 15 2.43 3.62 -32.42
C ASN A 15 1.71 4.07 -31.14
N ASN A 16 1.66 3.24 -30.08
CA ASN A 16 0.87 3.59 -28.89
C ASN A 16 1.53 3.13 -27.59
N ASP A 17 1.71 4.06 -26.67
CA ASP A 17 2.04 3.77 -25.28
C ASP A 17 0.82 3.23 -24.54
N LEU A 18 0.90 2.03 -24.05
CA LEU A 18 -0.10 1.45 -23.15
C LEU A 18 0.34 1.59 -21.70
N PRO A 19 -0.57 1.90 -20.78
CA PRO A 19 -0.25 2.07 -19.37
C PRO A 19 -0.14 0.71 -18.65
N ILE A 20 0.75 -0.16 -19.15
CA ILE A 20 1.04 -1.49 -18.60
C ILE A 20 2.53 -1.77 -18.68
N GLU A 21 3.05 -2.51 -17.71
CA GLU A 21 4.47 -2.87 -17.66
C GLU A 21 4.82 -4.06 -18.56
N ASP A 22 3.84 -4.86 -18.97
CA ASP A 22 4.02 -6.04 -19.81
C ASP A 22 3.85 -5.75 -21.31
N ILE A 23 4.00 -4.50 -21.73
CA ILE A 23 3.74 -4.10 -23.12
C ILE A 23 4.58 -4.88 -24.15
N ASP A 24 5.83 -5.17 -23.81
CA ASP A 24 6.77 -5.88 -24.67
C ASP A 24 6.40 -7.36 -24.86
N ASN A 25 5.57 -7.90 -23.97
CA ASN A 25 5.11 -9.29 -23.97
C ASN A 25 3.77 -9.48 -24.70
N ILE A 26 3.20 -8.40 -25.25
CA ILE A 26 1.92 -8.52 -25.98
C ILE A 26 2.18 -9.06 -27.39
N VAL A 27 1.62 -10.22 -27.66
CA VAL A 27 1.62 -10.84 -28.97
C VAL A 27 0.31 -10.50 -29.68
N ASN A 28 0.40 -10.05 -30.95
CA ASN A 28 -0.77 -9.76 -31.76
C ASN A 28 -1.68 -10.99 -31.90
N ASN A 29 -2.99 -10.74 -31.90
CA ASN A 29 -4.06 -11.75 -32.01
C ASN A 29 -4.19 -12.73 -30.83
N LYS A 30 -3.32 -12.70 -29.83
CA LYS A 30 -3.58 -13.41 -28.58
C LYS A 30 -4.67 -12.70 -27.77
N ILE A 31 -5.45 -13.45 -27.04
CA ILE A 31 -6.51 -12.93 -26.17
C ILE A 31 -5.97 -12.82 -24.75
N TYR A 32 -6.07 -11.64 -24.17
CA TYR A 32 -5.64 -11.35 -22.82
C TYR A 32 -6.79 -10.97 -21.91
N PHE A 33 -6.67 -11.34 -20.64
CA PHE A 33 -7.52 -10.82 -19.56
C PHE A 33 -6.80 -9.71 -18.81
N SER A 34 -7.52 -8.64 -18.49
CA SER A 34 -7.02 -7.55 -17.65
C SER A 34 -8.10 -6.99 -16.74
N LYS A 35 -7.67 -6.40 -15.63
CA LYS A 35 -8.48 -5.58 -14.72
C LYS A 35 -8.04 -4.11 -14.74
N ASN A 36 -7.00 -3.77 -15.47
CA ASN A 36 -6.42 -2.45 -15.45
C ASN A 36 -7.35 -1.43 -16.09
N THR A 37 -7.93 -0.53 -15.28
CA THR A 37 -8.88 0.50 -15.73
C THR A 37 -8.26 1.53 -16.66
N TYR A 38 -6.96 1.83 -16.50
CA TYR A 38 -6.27 2.76 -17.39
C TYR A 38 -6.06 2.13 -18.75
N LEU A 39 -5.69 0.86 -18.78
CA LEU A 39 -5.61 0.10 -20.01
C LEU A 39 -6.97 0.08 -20.72
N TRP A 40 -8.07 -0.23 -20.00
CA TRP A 40 -9.41 -0.18 -20.56
C TRP A 40 -9.74 1.18 -21.17
N LYS A 41 -9.50 2.27 -20.43
CA LYS A 41 -9.72 3.62 -20.92
C LYS A 41 -8.87 3.94 -22.14
N SER A 42 -7.62 3.51 -22.16
CA SER A 42 -6.70 3.72 -23.29
C SER A 42 -7.14 2.96 -24.52
N LEU A 43 -7.50 1.68 -24.39
CA LEU A 43 -7.96 0.85 -25.50
C LEU A 43 -9.32 1.31 -26.09
N ASN A 44 -10.18 1.92 -25.26
CA ASN A 44 -11.47 2.44 -25.71
C ASN A 44 -11.41 3.85 -26.33
N LYS A 45 -10.27 4.54 -26.33
CA LYS A 45 -10.15 5.81 -27.06
C LYS A 45 -10.37 5.56 -28.56
N ASN A 46 -11.05 6.48 -29.26
CA ASN A 46 -11.44 6.34 -30.65
C ASN A 46 -10.27 5.92 -31.57
N LYS A 47 -9.07 6.49 -31.35
CA LYS A 47 -7.85 6.16 -32.12
C LYS A 47 -7.38 4.71 -31.93
N ASN A 48 -7.64 4.09 -30.79
CA ASN A 48 -7.16 2.77 -30.41
C ASN A 48 -8.22 1.68 -30.64
N ARG A 49 -9.50 2.04 -30.54
CA ARG A 49 -10.62 1.10 -30.62
C ARG A 49 -10.66 0.33 -31.93
N LYS A 50 -10.26 0.93 -33.05
CA LYS A 50 -10.20 0.28 -34.36
C LYS A 50 -9.20 -0.88 -34.46
N TYR A 51 -8.20 -0.89 -33.56
CA TYR A 51 -7.17 -1.95 -33.50
C TYR A 51 -7.41 -2.96 -32.37
N THR A 52 -8.46 -2.78 -31.57
CA THR A 52 -8.73 -3.61 -30.39
C THR A 52 -10.02 -4.38 -30.59
N ASN A 53 -9.94 -5.69 -30.47
CA ASN A 53 -11.13 -6.53 -30.37
C ASN A 53 -11.41 -6.78 -28.89
N PHE A 54 -12.64 -6.47 -28.44
CA PHE A 54 -13.10 -6.81 -27.11
C PHE A 54 -13.98 -8.04 -27.16
N PHE A 55 -13.78 -8.94 -26.20
CA PHE A 55 -14.56 -10.17 -26.08
C PHE A 55 -15.48 -10.06 -24.89
N LYS A 56 -16.66 -10.65 -25.01
CA LYS A 56 -17.60 -10.73 -23.90
C LYS A 56 -17.01 -11.62 -22.81
N TYR A 57 -16.96 -11.11 -21.59
CA TYR A 57 -16.52 -11.90 -20.44
C TYR A 57 -17.58 -12.94 -20.10
N GLU A 58 -17.18 -14.21 -20.01
CA GLU A 58 -18.06 -15.28 -19.55
C GLU A 58 -18.31 -15.11 -18.04
N LYS A 59 -19.57 -15.30 -17.64
CA LYS A 59 -19.97 -15.22 -16.25
C LYS A 59 -19.22 -16.27 -15.43
N ARG A 60 -18.54 -15.82 -14.39
CA ARG A 60 -17.73 -16.65 -13.51
C ARG A 60 -18.55 -17.80 -12.92
N LYS A 61 -18.03 -19.03 -12.98
CA LYS A 61 -18.55 -20.16 -12.23
C LYS A 61 -18.20 -20.03 -10.75
N LYS A 62 -19.12 -20.38 -9.86
CA LYS A 62 -18.85 -20.46 -8.41
C LYS A 62 -17.76 -21.51 -8.17
N ILE A 63 -16.81 -21.21 -7.31
CA ILE A 63 -15.77 -22.18 -6.90
C ILE A 63 -16.43 -23.16 -5.93
N ASN A 64 -16.67 -24.38 -6.40
CA ASN A 64 -17.22 -25.46 -5.57
C ASN A 64 -16.11 -26.31 -4.94
N LYS A 65 -14.96 -26.39 -5.59
CA LYS A 65 -13.79 -27.17 -5.13
C LYS A 65 -12.52 -26.45 -5.56
N ILE A 66 -11.55 -26.39 -4.67
CA ILE A 66 -10.21 -25.85 -4.96
C ILE A 66 -9.35 -26.97 -5.52
N GLY A 67 -8.83 -26.77 -6.73
CA GLY A 67 -7.91 -27.71 -7.39
C GLY A 67 -6.47 -27.53 -6.97
N LYS A 68 -5.58 -28.29 -7.60
CA LYS A 68 -4.15 -28.33 -7.27
C LYS A 68 -3.32 -27.19 -7.89
N LYS A 69 -3.76 -26.66 -9.04
CA LYS A 69 -3.14 -25.53 -9.71
C LYS A 69 -4.00 -24.30 -9.49
N ILE A 70 -3.53 -23.34 -8.72
CA ILE A 70 -4.31 -22.16 -8.33
C ILE A 70 -3.69 -20.86 -8.84
N LEU A 71 -4.50 -20.00 -9.42
CA LEU A 71 -4.17 -18.64 -9.78
C LEU A 71 -4.89 -17.64 -8.85
N PHE A 72 -4.14 -16.94 -8.02
CA PHE A 72 -4.66 -15.83 -7.22
C PHE A 72 -4.71 -14.56 -8.05
N CYS A 73 -5.89 -14.01 -8.23
CA CYS A 73 -6.09 -12.76 -8.94
C CYS A 73 -6.26 -11.61 -7.94
N LEU A 74 -5.28 -10.72 -7.87
CA LEU A 74 -5.31 -9.56 -6.99
C LEU A 74 -6.36 -8.52 -7.44
N PRO A 75 -6.84 -7.64 -6.55
CA PRO A 75 -7.67 -6.52 -6.94
C PRO A 75 -6.87 -5.53 -7.81
N PRO A 76 -7.55 -4.73 -8.64
CA PRO A 76 -6.88 -3.70 -9.42
C PRO A 76 -6.34 -2.59 -8.50
N SER A 77 -5.21 -2.01 -8.88
CA SER A 77 -4.64 -0.81 -8.23
C SER A 77 -4.35 -1.00 -6.73
N ILE A 78 -3.67 -2.07 -6.38
CA ILE A 78 -3.18 -2.30 -5.02
C ILE A 78 -2.09 -1.29 -4.65
N GLY A 79 -2.00 -0.95 -3.36
CA GLY A 79 -0.88 -0.21 -2.79
C GLY A 79 0.30 -1.11 -2.41
N LEU A 80 1.40 -0.50 -1.98
CA LEU A 80 2.58 -1.25 -1.52
C LEU A 80 2.26 -2.08 -0.27
N GLY A 81 1.53 -1.51 0.70
CA GLY A 81 1.09 -2.24 1.88
C GLY A 81 0.21 -3.43 1.53
N ASP A 82 -0.77 -3.23 0.62
CA ASP A 82 -1.63 -4.31 0.14
C ASP A 82 -0.81 -5.43 -0.53
N ALA A 83 0.20 -5.08 -1.33
CA ALA A 83 1.06 -6.07 -2.00
C ALA A 83 1.78 -6.96 -0.98
N VAL A 84 2.29 -6.39 0.11
CA VAL A 84 2.92 -7.15 1.21
C VAL A 84 1.89 -8.05 1.90
N GLU A 85 0.72 -7.54 2.26
CA GLU A 85 -0.33 -8.30 2.93
C GLU A 85 -0.83 -9.48 2.07
N TYR A 86 -1.06 -9.24 0.76
CA TYR A 86 -1.42 -10.31 -0.16
C TYR A 86 -0.32 -11.36 -0.29
N SER A 87 0.95 -10.93 -0.35
CA SER A 87 2.07 -11.85 -0.44
C SER A 87 2.18 -12.75 0.78
N LEU A 88 2.03 -12.18 2.00
CA LEU A 88 1.98 -12.93 3.27
C LEU A 88 0.87 -13.98 3.25
N ALA A 89 -0.34 -13.56 2.91
CA ALA A 89 -1.50 -14.43 2.90
C ALA A 89 -1.39 -15.56 1.87
N ILE A 90 -0.96 -15.25 0.64
CA ILE A 90 -0.79 -16.25 -0.42
C ILE A 90 0.34 -17.22 -0.05
N LYS A 91 1.44 -16.75 0.54
CA LYS A 91 2.54 -17.63 1.02
C LYS A 91 2.05 -18.57 2.12
N ALA A 92 1.28 -18.09 3.08
CA ALA A 92 0.69 -18.93 4.13
C ALA A 92 -0.17 -20.04 3.53
N VAL A 93 -1.04 -19.69 2.58
CA VAL A 93 -1.90 -20.66 1.88
C VAL A 93 -1.07 -21.65 1.04
N SER A 94 -0.07 -21.16 0.31
CA SER A 94 0.81 -21.97 -0.53
C SER A 94 1.55 -23.04 0.29
N VAL A 95 2.10 -22.66 1.43
CA VAL A 95 2.83 -23.60 2.31
C VAL A 95 1.89 -24.62 2.95
N ALA A 96 0.72 -24.18 3.43
CA ALA A 96 -0.20 -25.03 4.18
C ALA A 96 -1.00 -26.01 3.31
N LYS A 97 -1.37 -25.63 2.09
CA LYS A 97 -2.29 -26.41 1.22
C LYS A 97 -1.57 -27.31 0.21
N LYS A 98 -0.25 -27.25 0.11
CA LYS A 98 0.57 -28.11 -0.77
C LYS A 98 0.02 -28.17 -2.21
N PHE A 99 -0.18 -27.01 -2.82
CA PHE A 99 -0.54 -26.92 -4.22
C PHE A 99 0.61 -27.39 -5.11
N ASP A 100 0.29 -27.99 -6.26
CA ASP A 100 1.26 -28.36 -7.28
C ASP A 100 1.80 -27.09 -7.99
N LEU A 101 0.93 -26.07 -8.12
CA LEU A 101 1.28 -24.79 -8.71
C LEU A 101 0.49 -23.66 -8.06
N VAL A 102 1.20 -22.62 -7.65
CA VAL A 102 0.65 -21.35 -7.19
C VAL A 102 1.13 -20.25 -8.12
N ALA A 103 0.21 -19.46 -8.67
CA ALA A 103 0.52 -18.28 -9.45
C ALA A 103 -0.26 -17.07 -8.94
N VAL A 104 0.26 -15.87 -9.21
CA VAL A 104 -0.35 -14.61 -8.80
C VAL A 104 -0.47 -13.68 -9.99
N ALA A 105 -1.68 -13.19 -10.25
CA ALA A 105 -1.95 -12.26 -11.35
C ALA A 105 -2.27 -10.85 -10.86
N TYR A 106 -1.94 -9.88 -11.71
CA TYR A 106 -2.21 -8.45 -11.54
C TYR A 106 -1.40 -7.79 -10.41
N VAL A 107 -0.18 -8.23 -10.25
CA VAL A 107 0.76 -7.69 -9.23
C VAL A 107 1.34 -6.31 -9.63
N GLY A 108 1.27 -5.94 -10.91
CA GLY A 108 1.82 -4.69 -11.44
C GLY A 108 3.31 -4.53 -11.08
N ARG A 109 3.67 -3.33 -10.66
CA ARG A 109 5.04 -2.97 -10.27
C ARG A 109 5.58 -3.70 -9.03
N TYR A 110 4.74 -4.45 -8.31
CA TYR A 110 5.14 -5.10 -7.05
C TYR A 110 5.69 -6.52 -7.24
N LYS A 111 5.91 -7.00 -8.47
CA LYS A 111 6.50 -8.31 -8.77
C LYS A 111 7.70 -8.63 -7.88
N TYR A 112 8.59 -7.64 -7.68
CA TYR A 112 9.80 -7.82 -6.87
C TYR A 112 9.50 -8.27 -5.43
N ILE A 113 8.43 -7.75 -4.80
CA ILE A 113 8.03 -8.13 -3.42
C ILE A 113 7.62 -9.60 -3.38
N PHE A 114 6.75 -10.02 -4.29
CA PHE A 114 6.25 -11.39 -4.35
C PHE A 114 7.37 -12.40 -4.54
N SER A 115 8.29 -12.14 -5.48
CA SER A 115 9.38 -13.08 -5.77
C SER A 115 10.49 -13.04 -4.72
N LYS A 116 10.96 -11.85 -4.32
CA LYS A 116 12.14 -11.71 -3.45
C LYS A 116 11.90 -12.15 -2.01
N TYR A 117 10.74 -11.81 -1.45
CA TYR A 117 10.49 -12.03 -0.03
C TYR A 117 9.61 -13.25 0.26
N PHE A 118 8.87 -13.73 -0.74
CA PHE A 118 7.89 -14.79 -0.55
C PHE A 118 8.07 -15.99 -1.49
N ASP A 119 9.08 -16.00 -2.35
CA ASP A 119 9.36 -17.08 -3.33
C ASP A 119 8.16 -17.42 -4.22
N LEU A 120 7.32 -16.43 -4.49
CA LEU A 120 6.19 -16.55 -5.41
C LEU A 120 6.67 -16.13 -6.80
N ASN A 121 7.06 -17.10 -7.63
CA ASN A 121 7.76 -16.82 -8.89
C ASN A 121 6.86 -16.88 -10.12
N ASN A 122 5.72 -17.58 -10.05
CA ASN A 122 4.76 -17.62 -11.15
C ASN A 122 3.85 -16.37 -11.09
N ILE A 123 4.29 -15.31 -11.77
CA ILE A 123 3.70 -13.96 -11.62
C ILE A 123 3.33 -13.37 -12.96
N PHE A 124 2.07 -12.92 -13.06
CA PHE A 124 1.56 -12.11 -14.16
C PHE A 124 1.37 -10.66 -13.67
N LYS A 125 2.04 -9.71 -14.33
CA LYS A 125 2.00 -8.31 -13.90
C LYS A 125 0.62 -7.68 -14.15
N ASP A 126 0.27 -7.43 -15.41
CA ASP A 126 -0.97 -6.74 -15.80
C ASP A 126 -1.88 -7.57 -16.68
N LEU A 127 -1.35 -8.56 -17.37
CA LEU A 127 -2.04 -9.39 -18.35
C LEU A 127 -1.88 -10.87 -18.04
N VAL A 128 -2.90 -11.65 -18.34
CA VAL A 128 -2.86 -13.12 -18.37
C VAL A 128 -3.41 -13.57 -19.70
N ASP A 129 -2.64 -14.39 -20.45
CA ASP A 129 -3.12 -15.01 -21.67
C ASP A 129 -4.27 -15.99 -21.35
N VAL A 130 -5.27 -16.07 -22.22
CA VAL A 130 -6.42 -16.97 -22.05
C VAL A 130 -6.00 -18.45 -21.90
N ASN A 131 -4.98 -18.88 -22.62
CA ASN A 131 -4.48 -20.25 -22.52
C ASN A 131 -3.80 -20.50 -21.17
N GLU A 132 -3.02 -19.55 -20.68
CA GLU A 132 -2.44 -19.61 -19.33
C GLU A 132 -3.54 -19.61 -18.27
N PHE A 133 -4.56 -18.77 -18.44
CA PHE A 133 -5.70 -18.69 -17.52
C PHE A 133 -6.45 -20.03 -17.43
N ARG A 134 -6.60 -20.75 -18.57
CA ARG A 134 -7.24 -22.06 -18.64
C ARG A 134 -6.39 -23.20 -18.06
N PHE A 135 -5.08 -22.96 -17.88
CA PHE A 135 -4.17 -23.96 -17.33
C PHE A 135 -4.40 -24.21 -15.84
N PHE A 136 -5.02 -23.28 -15.13
CA PHE A 136 -5.29 -23.37 -13.70
C PHE A 136 -6.61 -24.04 -13.40
N ASP A 137 -6.61 -24.99 -12.47
CA ASP A 137 -7.82 -25.67 -11.99
C ASP A 137 -8.73 -24.72 -11.23
N THR A 138 -8.15 -23.75 -10.54
CA THR A 138 -8.85 -22.75 -9.72
C THR A 138 -8.33 -21.36 -10.01
N ILE A 139 -9.25 -20.46 -10.35
CA ILE A 139 -8.98 -19.03 -10.49
C ILE A 139 -9.65 -18.32 -9.31
N PHE A 140 -8.82 -17.90 -8.35
CA PHE A 140 -9.27 -17.32 -7.10
C PHE A 140 -9.22 -15.79 -7.15
N HIS A 141 -10.36 -15.16 -7.29
CA HIS A 141 -10.49 -13.70 -7.31
C HIS A 141 -10.61 -13.17 -5.88
N ILE A 142 -9.50 -12.78 -5.28
CA ILE A 142 -9.42 -12.44 -3.85
C ILE A 142 -10.50 -11.46 -3.41
N THR A 143 -10.70 -10.36 -4.15
CA THR A 143 -11.71 -9.35 -3.79
C THR A 143 -13.13 -9.89 -3.70
N ILE A 144 -13.47 -10.84 -4.56
CA ILE A 144 -14.84 -11.36 -4.64
C ILE A 144 -15.05 -12.44 -3.59
N GLU A 145 -14.08 -13.35 -3.45
CA GLU A 145 -14.21 -14.47 -2.52
C GLU A 145 -14.14 -14.00 -1.08
N VAL A 146 -13.18 -13.12 -0.78
CA VAL A 146 -13.04 -12.53 0.55
C VAL A 146 -14.22 -11.62 0.88
N LYS A 147 -14.74 -10.85 -0.07
CA LYS A 147 -15.94 -10.03 0.16
C LYS A 147 -17.15 -10.86 0.55
N ASN A 148 -17.33 -12.05 -0.05
CA ASN A 148 -18.41 -12.94 0.30
C ASN A 148 -18.32 -13.47 1.74
N LEU A 149 -17.11 -13.63 2.25
CA LEU A 149 -16.86 -13.96 3.66
C LEU A 149 -17.09 -12.76 4.59
N LEU A 150 -16.60 -11.59 4.21
CA LEU A 150 -16.67 -10.37 5.02
C LEU A 150 -18.08 -9.78 5.12
N ASN A 151 -18.97 -10.07 4.15
CA ASN A 151 -20.38 -9.62 4.22
C ASN A 151 -21.12 -10.10 5.47
N GLN A 152 -20.53 -11.01 6.25
CA GLN A 152 -21.25 -11.57 7.39
C GLN A 152 -20.94 -10.91 8.72
N LYS A 153 -19.91 -10.06 8.91
CA LYS A 153 -19.75 -9.33 10.21
C LYS A 153 -18.49 -8.47 10.41
N TYR A 154 -17.48 -8.44 9.53
CA TYR A 154 -16.22 -7.76 9.83
C TYR A 154 -15.85 -6.67 8.81
N LEU A 155 -16.15 -5.46 9.18
CA LEU A 155 -15.86 -4.26 8.38
C LEU A 155 -14.34 -3.99 8.17
N ARG A 156 -13.45 -4.67 8.91
CA ARG A 156 -12.00 -4.31 8.95
C ARG A 156 -11.08 -5.46 9.37
N ALA A 157 -11.29 -6.66 8.88
CA ALA A 157 -10.23 -7.65 8.98
C ALA A 157 -9.08 -7.25 8.00
N ASP A 158 -7.84 -7.37 8.44
CA ASP A 158 -6.70 -7.24 7.54
C ASP A 158 -6.78 -8.31 6.43
N ILE A 159 -6.08 -8.04 5.32
CA ILE A 159 -6.08 -8.90 4.14
C ILE A 159 -5.59 -10.30 4.48
N GLU A 160 -4.52 -10.39 5.27
CA GLU A 160 -3.92 -11.65 5.68
C GLU A 160 -4.92 -12.50 6.48
N THR A 161 -5.53 -11.95 7.52
CA THR A 161 -6.52 -12.65 8.34
C THR A 161 -7.69 -13.14 7.50
N SER A 162 -8.19 -12.30 6.60
CA SER A 162 -9.34 -12.65 5.77
C SER A 162 -9.05 -13.82 4.83
N LEU A 163 -7.90 -13.81 4.16
CA LEU A 163 -7.54 -14.89 3.23
C LEU A 163 -7.17 -16.18 3.98
N ASN A 164 -6.44 -16.07 5.08
CA ASN A 164 -6.06 -17.21 5.91
C ASN A 164 -7.28 -17.89 6.54
N SER A 165 -8.27 -17.12 6.98
CA SER A 165 -9.55 -17.65 7.48
C SER A 165 -10.32 -18.38 6.39
N PHE A 166 -10.34 -17.85 5.14
CA PHE A 166 -11.00 -18.53 4.03
C PHE A 166 -10.39 -19.92 3.75
N PHE A 167 -9.08 -20.02 3.79
CA PHE A 167 -8.37 -21.28 3.53
C PHE A 167 -8.19 -22.14 4.79
N ASN A 168 -8.59 -21.66 5.95
CA ASN A 168 -8.35 -22.27 7.26
C ASN A 168 -6.86 -22.62 7.44
N VAL A 169 -6.00 -21.62 7.35
CA VAL A 169 -4.54 -21.73 7.50
C VAL A 169 -4.01 -20.75 8.54
N LYS A 170 -2.90 -21.11 9.17
CA LYS A 170 -2.18 -20.22 10.10
C LYS A 170 -1.40 -19.16 9.33
N ARG A 171 -1.09 -18.05 10.00
CA ARG A 171 -0.25 -16.99 9.45
C ARG A 171 1.16 -17.48 9.15
N TYR A 172 1.72 -16.99 8.05
CA TYR A 172 3.12 -17.22 7.72
C TYR A 172 4.00 -16.19 8.40
N ARG A 173 5.02 -16.65 9.14
CA ARG A 173 6.04 -15.79 9.73
C ARG A 173 7.41 -16.35 9.44
N LYS A 174 8.32 -15.49 9.00
CA LYS A 174 9.71 -15.82 8.76
C LYS A 174 10.54 -15.39 9.97
N ASN A 175 11.26 -16.32 10.57
CA ASN A 175 12.05 -16.07 11.78
C ASN A 175 13.47 -15.61 11.44
N ASP A 176 13.62 -14.50 10.72
CA ASP A 176 14.93 -13.93 10.42
C ASP A 176 15.18 -12.70 11.34
N THR A 177 15.99 -12.87 12.36
CA THR A 177 16.41 -11.77 13.24
C THR A 177 17.86 -11.40 12.95
N LYS A 178 18.08 -10.36 12.16
CA LYS A 178 19.39 -9.68 12.12
C LYS A 178 19.52 -8.88 13.41
N LYS A 179 20.46 -9.25 14.29
CA LYS A 179 20.76 -8.46 15.49
C LYS A 179 21.47 -7.17 15.05
N ILE A 180 20.82 -6.04 15.23
CA ILE A 180 21.47 -4.72 15.15
C ILE A 180 22.06 -4.45 16.53
N THR A 181 23.37 -4.31 16.60
CA THR A 181 24.10 -4.13 17.89
C THR A 181 24.22 -2.68 18.32
N LYS A 182 24.19 -1.74 17.39
CA LYS A 182 24.30 -0.30 17.68
C LYS A 182 23.46 0.50 16.66
N ILE A 183 22.64 1.41 17.15
CA ILE A 183 21.87 2.33 16.33
C ILE A 183 22.60 3.67 16.31
N THR A 184 23.01 4.09 15.12
CA THR A 184 23.69 5.37 14.87
C THR A 184 22.91 6.26 13.93
N LYS A 185 21.96 5.64 13.19
CA LYS A 185 21.15 6.30 12.17
C LYS A 185 19.66 6.00 12.35
N ILE A 186 18.85 7.04 12.30
CA ILE A 186 17.40 6.96 12.35
C ILE A 186 16.84 7.33 10.96
N THR A 187 16.00 6.48 10.40
CA THR A 187 15.37 6.71 9.10
C THR A 187 13.88 6.99 9.28
N ILE A 188 13.40 8.13 8.77
CA ILE A 188 12.02 8.60 8.93
C ILE A 188 11.27 8.44 7.61
N PHE A 189 10.08 7.82 7.65
CA PHE A 189 9.17 7.62 6.52
C PHE A 189 7.89 8.44 6.74
N PRO A 190 7.88 9.74 6.40
CA PRO A 190 6.81 10.65 6.79
C PRO A 190 5.59 10.60 5.86
N ILE A 191 5.70 9.98 4.67
CA ILE A 191 4.71 10.10 3.59
C ILE A 191 3.82 8.88 3.51
N SER A 192 2.51 9.11 3.38
CA SER A 192 1.49 8.15 2.99
C SER A 192 0.65 8.70 1.83
N GLN A 193 -0.19 7.85 1.24
CA GLN A 193 -1.12 8.29 0.18
C GLN A 193 -2.28 9.16 0.69
N SER A 194 -2.42 9.29 2.00
CA SER A 194 -3.46 10.10 2.64
C SER A 194 -2.86 11.07 3.64
N PRO A 195 -3.34 12.33 3.69
CA PRO A 195 -2.91 13.28 4.70
C PRO A 195 -3.27 12.85 6.13
N LEU A 196 -4.29 12.02 6.31
CA LEU A 196 -4.64 11.43 7.62
C LEU A 196 -3.59 10.45 8.16
N ARG A 197 -2.72 9.97 7.29
CA ARG A 197 -1.72 8.95 7.59
C ARG A 197 -0.30 9.44 7.32
N SER A 198 -0.13 10.72 7.00
CA SER A 198 1.16 11.36 6.77
C SER A 198 1.56 12.20 7.97
N MET A 199 2.86 12.31 8.20
CA MET A 199 3.42 13.06 9.33
C MET A 199 3.22 14.57 9.11
N PRO A 200 2.66 15.30 10.08
CA PRO A 200 2.60 16.76 10.01
C PRO A 200 4.00 17.37 10.00
N ILE A 201 4.17 18.46 9.25
CA ILE A 201 5.49 19.13 9.12
C ILE A 201 6.06 19.56 10.46
N LYS A 202 5.22 20.09 11.36
CA LYS A 202 5.66 20.50 12.70
C LYS A 202 6.21 19.32 13.52
N VAL A 203 5.54 18.17 13.43
CA VAL A 203 5.97 16.94 14.10
C VAL A 203 7.29 16.46 13.51
N LEU A 204 7.40 16.43 12.17
CA LEU A 204 8.60 15.99 11.46
C LEU A 204 9.81 16.85 11.85
N ASN A 205 9.69 18.19 11.76
CA ASN A 205 10.80 19.09 12.09
C ASN A 205 11.25 18.94 13.55
N LYS A 206 10.30 18.86 14.50
CA LYS A 206 10.64 18.69 15.90
C LYS A 206 11.36 17.36 16.19
N ILE A 207 10.92 16.26 15.56
CA ILE A 207 11.61 14.97 15.65
C ILE A 207 13.03 15.07 15.09
N ILE A 208 13.19 15.70 13.92
CA ILE A 208 14.50 15.86 13.28
C ILE A 208 15.43 16.68 14.17
N ASP A 209 14.99 17.84 14.64
CA ASP A 209 15.82 18.77 15.40
C ASP A 209 16.34 18.12 16.71
N GLU A 210 15.47 17.44 17.43
CA GLU A 210 15.81 16.79 18.70
C GLU A 210 16.67 15.52 18.56
N LEU A 211 16.43 14.72 17.53
CA LEU A 211 17.17 13.48 17.32
C LEU A 211 18.50 13.70 16.58
N ALA A 212 18.59 14.74 15.74
CA ALA A 212 19.82 15.07 15.02
C ALA A 212 20.97 15.49 15.95
N LEU A 213 20.69 15.82 17.21
CA LEU A 213 21.71 16.11 18.23
C LEU A 213 22.56 14.88 18.59
N HIS A 214 22.00 13.67 18.39
CA HIS A 214 22.63 12.43 18.86
C HIS A 214 22.78 11.37 17.76
N TYR A 215 21.97 11.45 16.69
CA TYR A 215 21.90 10.45 15.64
C TYR A 215 21.98 11.07 14.25
N LYS A 216 22.49 10.32 13.28
CA LYS A 216 22.33 10.68 11.87
C LYS A 216 20.87 10.50 11.48
N ILE A 217 20.28 11.52 10.89
CA ILE A 217 18.88 11.48 10.45
C ILE A 217 18.82 11.36 8.94
N GLU A 218 17.98 10.42 8.48
CA GLU A 218 17.63 10.29 7.08
C GLU A 218 16.12 10.38 6.93
N VAL A 219 15.66 11.20 5.97
CA VAL A 219 14.24 11.29 5.58
C VAL A 219 14.06 10.66 4.20
N VAL A 220 13.17 9.67 4.11
CA VAL A 220 12.85 8.97 2.86
C VAL A 220 11.63 9.61 2.22
N LEU A 221 11.80 10.07 0.99
CA LEU A 221 10.80 10.79 0.19
C LEU A 221 10.41 9.97 -1.05
N ASP A 222 9.24 10.26 -1.61
CA ASP A 222 8.74 9.59 -2.82
C ASP A 222 9.30 10.21 -4.11
N HIS A 223 9.70 9.37 -5.04
CA HIS A 223 10.16 9.83 -6.35
C HIS A 223 9.03 10.53 -7.13
N ARG A 224 9.35 11.70 -7.73
CA ARG A 224 8.44 12.53 -8.54
C ARG A 224 7.13 12.93 -7.83
N SER A 225 7.12 12.93 -6.51
CA SER A 225 5.97 13.39 -5.71
C SER A 225 6.09 14.87 -5.39
N LEU A 226 5.06 15.65 -5.68
CA LEU A 226 5.00 17.06 -5.26
C LEU A 226 4.93 17.20 -3.73
N ILE A 227 4.38 16.17 -3.04
CA ILE A 227 4.39 16.12 -1.57
C ILE A 227 5.84 16.05 -1.07
N SER A 228 6.65 15.21 -1.70
CA SER A 228 8.06 15.08 -1.35
C SER A 228 8.82 16.39 -1.53
N LEU A 229 8.62 17.06 -2.67
CA LEU A 229 9.21 18.37 -2.94
C LEU A 229 8.78 19.41 -1.89
N PHE A 230 7.51 19.39 -1.51
CA PHE A 230 7.00 20.27 -0.46
C PHE A 230 7.65 19.95 0.89
N ILE A 231 7.65 18.69 1.33
CA ILE A 231 8.26 18.28 2.61
C ILE A 231 9.74 18.63 2.63
N GLU A 232 10.47 18.36 1.54
CA GLU A 232 11.90 18.68 1.42
C GLU A 232 12.18 20.17 1.60
N LYS A 233 11.30 21.03 1.03
CA LYS A 233 11.39 22.49 1.20
C LYS A 233 11.11 22.96 2.63
N GLU A 234 10.15 22.32 3.29
CA GLU A 234 9.69 22.72 4.63
C GLU A 234 10.55 22.13 5.78
N ILE A 235 11.47 21.22 5.49
CA ILE A 235 12.45 20.73 6.47
C ILE A 235 13.43 21.85 6.78
N ILE A 236 13.46 22.25 8.07
CA ILE A 236 14.28 23.36 8.57
C ILE A 236 15.75 22.95 8.69
N ASN A 237 16.01 21.83 9.32
CA ASN A 237 17.37 21.31 9.51
C ASN A 237 17.93 20.82 8.16
N LYS A 238 19.02 21.43 7.71
CA LYS A 238 19.65 21.07 6.43
C LYS A 238 20.74 19.99 6.56
N ASN A 239 21.17 19.68 7.76
CA ASN A 239 22.23 18.71 8.06
C ASN A 239 21.68 17.28 8.21
N ILE A 240 20.73 16.90 7.34
CA ILE A 240 20.14 15.57 7.31
C ILE A 240 20.31 14.93 5.94
N GLU A 241 20.34 13.62 5.91
CA GLU A 241 20.31 12.87 4.65
C GLU A 241 18.88 12.84 4.08
N ARG A 242 18.79 12.92 2.75
CA ARG A 242 17.53 12.76 2.00
C ARG A 242 17.68 11.61 1.03
N SER A 243 16.71 10.72 1.01
CA SER A 243 16.71 9.54 0.15
C SER A 243 15.43 9.49 -0.66
N ILE A 244 15.57 9.34 -1.98
CA ILE A 244 14.45 9.29 -2.91
C ILE A 244 14.56 8.00 -3.74
N PRO A 245 14.04 6.86 -3.24
CA PRO A 245 14.04 5.62 -4.00
C PRO A 245 13.27 5.78 -5.32
N ILE A 246 13.89 5.41 -6.42
CA ILE A 246 13.33 5.62 -7.77
C ILE A 246 12.32 4.55 -8.18
N ASP A 247 12.38 3.38 -7.55
CA ASP A 247 11.51 2.23 -7.81
C ASP A 247 11.28 1.38 -6.57
N ILE A 248 10.48 0.33 -6.70
CA ILE A 248 10.15 -0.59 -5.60
C ILE A 248 11.38 -1.35 -5.10
N LYS A 249 12.31 -1.72 -5.99
CA LYS A 249 13.53 -2.45 -5.61
C LYS A 249 14.43 -1.57 -4.76
N SER A 250 14.65 -0.33 -5.16
CA SER A 250 15.46 0.63 -4.40
C SER A 250 14.82 0.97 -3.04
N LEU A 251 13.48 1.10 -2.98
CA LEU A 251 12.76 1.27 -1.71
C LEU A 251 12.90 0.05 -0.81
N CYS A 252 12.76 -1.16 -1.34
CA CYS A 252 12.96 -2.40 -0.58
C CYS A 252 14.38 -2.49 -0.01
N ASN A 253 15.39 -2.18 -0.83
CA ASN A 253 16.78 -2.15 -0.39
C ASN A 253 17.01 -1.07 0.68
N LYS A 254 16.38 0.10 0.55
CA LYS A 254 16.45 1.16 1.56
C LYS A 254 15.89 0.66 2.89
N VAL A 255 14.68 0.07 2.90
CA VAL A 255 14.06 -0.45 4.11
C VAL A 255 14.86 -1.62 4.70
N ASP A 256 15.47 -2.48 3.87
CA ASP A 256 16.31 -3.59 4.35
C ASP A 256 17.60 -3.13 5.04
N ASN A 257 18.06 -1.91 4.79
CA ASN A 257 19.30 -1.37 5.35
C ASN A 257 19.10 -0.34 6.47
N ILE A 258 17.88 -0.13 6.97
CA ILE A 258 17.68 0.76 8.11
C ILE A 258 18.17 0.12 9.41
N GLU A 259 18.69 0.94 10.32
CA GLU A 259 19.05 0.56 11.69
C GLU A 259 17.83 0.72 12.62
N TYR A 260 17.17 1.87 12.55
CA TYR A 260 15.94 2.19 13.28
C TYR A 260 15.03 3.05 12.41
N GLY A 261 13.73 2.70 12.36
CA GLY A 261 12.74 3.39 11.54
C GLY A 261 11.69 4.15 12.35
N VAL A 262 11.29 5.34 11.88
CA VAL A 262 10.10 6.05 12.37
C VAL A 262 9.07 6.06 11.25
N PHE A 263 7.92 5.44 11.49
CA PHE A 263 6.93 5.16 10.46
C PHE A 263 5.59 5.81 10.75
N MET A 264 4.95 6.26 9.68
CA MET A 264 3.49 6.43 9.61
C MET A 264 2.85 5.18 8.97
N ASP A 265 1.52 5.11 8.97
CA ASP A 265 0.77 4.07 8.24
C ASP A 265 0.99 4.22 6.73
N SER A 266 1.98 3.52 6.21
CA SER A 266 2.46 3.62 4.83
C SER A 266 3.07 2.32 4.32
N GLY A 267 3.32 2.23 3.02
CA GLY A 267 3.94 1.04 2.41
C GLY A 267 5.28 0.63 3.02
N PRO A 268 6.22 1.55 3.30
CA PRO A 268 7.48 1.23 3.98
C PRO A 268 7.33 0.54 5.34
N LEU A 269 6.29 0.87 6.13
CA LEU A 269 5.98 0.17 7.38
C LEU A 269 5.75 -1.33 7.13
N HIS A 270 4.92 -1.67 6.13
CA HIS A 270 4.62 -3.07 5.81
C HIS A 270 5.85 -3.84 5.32
N LEU A 271 6.76 -3.20 4.61
CA LEU A 271 8.06 -3.79 4.27
C LEU A 271 8.92 -4.00 5.51
N ALA A 272 9.02 -3.00 6.37
CA ALA A 272 9.84 -3.04 7.58
C ALA A 272 9.39 -4.17 8.53
N LYS A 273 8.07 -4.38 8.69
CA LYS A 273 7.57 -5.45 9.55
C LYS A 273 7.95 -6.86 9.04
N ILE A 274 7.85 -7.13 7.73
CA ILE A 274 8.23 -8.44 7.17
C ILE A 274 9.74 -8.65 7.13
N LEU A 275 10.53 -7.59 7.16
CA LEU A 275 11.98 -7.60 7.26
C LEU A 275 12.47 -7.57 8.71
N ASN A 276 11.56 -7.64 9.67
CA ASN A 276 11.83 -7.63 11.10
C ASN A 276 12.71 -6.45 11.54
N LYS A 277 12.45 -5.25 10.98
CA LYS A 277 13.21 -4.04 11.28
C LYS A 277 12.75 -3.41 12.59
N LYS A 278 13.70 -2.87 13.35
CA LYS A 278 13.42 -2.09 14.56
C LYS A 278 12.89 -0.72 14.22
N GLY A 279 12.00 -0.22 15.05
CA GLY A 279 11.46 1.12 14.90
C GLY A 279 10.18 1.36 15.67
N ILE A 280 9.60 2.53 15.46
CA ILE A 280 8.35 2.96 16.07
C ILE A 280 7.34 3.36 15.00
N ILE A 281 6.10 2.91 15.16
CA ILE A 281 4.98 3.37 14.35
C ILE A 281 4.16 4.41 15.12
N ILE A 282 3.87 5.52 14.47
CA ILE A 282 2.95 6.54 14.99
C ILE A 282 1.54 6.20 14.50
N ILE A 283 0.68 5.78 15.43
CA ILE A 283 -0.72 5.47 15.13
C ILE A 283 -1.49 6.75 14.86
N SER A 284 -2.18 6.80 13.73
CA SER A 284 -3.09 7.90 13.40
C SER A 284 -4.54 7.40 13.34
N THR A 285 -4.95 6.86 12.20
CA THR A 285 -6.35 6.46 11.97
C THR A 285 -6.57 4.95 11.99
N VAL A 286 -5.55 4.15 11.71
CA VAL A 286 -5.62 2.68 11.69
C VAL A 286 -4.87 2.12 12.90
N SER A 287 -5.47 1.14 13.60
CA SER A 287 -4.86 0.58 14.80
C SER A 287 -3.64 -0.29 14.50
N ASP A 288 -2.76 -0.40 15.47
CA ASP A 288 -1.60 -1.29 15.50
C ASP A 288 -1.97 -2.75 15.21
N LYS A 289 -3.07 -3.24 15.80
CA LYS A 289 -3.59 -4.61 15.59
C LYS A 289 -3.80 -4.93 14.11
N ILE A 290 -4.20 -3.96 13.31
CA ILE A 290 -4.37 -4.12 11.85
C ILE A 290 -3.04 -3.94 11.13
N LEU A 291 -2.23 -2.97 11.54
CA LEU A 291 -1.00 -2.60 10.83
C LEU A 291 0.14 -3.58 11.11
N LEU A 292 0.36 -3.94 12.37
CA LEU A 292 1.47 -4.82 12.77
C LEU A 292 1.10 -6.30 12.78
N ASN A 293 -0.13 -6.63 13.17
CA ASN A 293 -0.68 -7.98 13.03
C ASN A 293 0.27 -9.10 13.52
N ASP A 294 0.58 -9.16 14.79
CA ASP A 294 1.52 -10.10 15.45
C ASP A 294 3.02 -9.93 15.10
N PHE A 295 3.41 -8.89 14.37
CA PHE A 295 4.82 -8.55 14.21
C PHE A 295 5.27 -7.69 15.39
N ASN A 296 6.29 -8.16 16.13
CA ASN A 296 6.73 -7.56 17.40
C ASN A 296 8.06 -6.78 17.27
N SER A 297 8.55 -6.54 16.05
CA SER A 297 9.82 -5.86 15.83
C SER A 297 9.75 -4.34 16.00
N MET A 298 8.53 -3.80 16.07
CA MET A 298 8.29 -2.35 16.17
C MET A 298 7.45 -2.06 17.40
N SER A 299 7.78 -0.95 18.05
CA SER A 299 6.95 -0.35 19.08
C SER A 299 5.83 0.51 18.48
N VAL A 300 4.89 0.82 19.32
CA VAL A 300 3.67 1.55 18.93
C VAL A 300 3.56 2.83 19.75
N PHE A 301 3.62 3.97 19.09
CA PHE A 301 3.24 5.22 19.70
C PHE A 301 1.74 5.46 19.50
N GLU A 302 0.99 5.25 20.57
CA GLU A 302 -0.46 5.44 20.56
C GLU A 302 -0.84 6.92 20.57
N ASN A 303 -1.66 7.29 19.61
CA ASN A 303 -2.29 8.61 19.57
C ASN A 303 -3.75 8.49 20.00
N ASN A 304 -3.99 8.57 21.30
CA ASN A 304 -5.31 8.39 21.92
C ASN A 304 -6.13 9.69 21.92
N TYR A 305 -6.33 10.27 20.75
CA TYR A 305 -7.16 11.45 20.61
C TYR A 305 -8.64 11.12 20.73
N LYS A 306 -9.37 11.89 21.53
CA LYS A 306 -10.83 11.78 21.68
C LYS A 306 -11.47 13.16 21.74
N SER A 307 -12.54 13.33 20.96
CA SER A 307 -13.41 14.53 21.00
C SER A 307 -14.89 14.11 20.99
N LYS A 308 -15.79 15.11 20.98
CA LYS A 308 -17.24 14.85 20.89
C LYS A 308 -17.63 14.02 19.65
N TYR A 309 -16.92 14.17 18.55
CA TYR A 309 -17.30 13.60 17.25
C TYR A 309 -16.27 12.62 16.68
N CYS A 310 -15.10 12.51 17.30
CA CYS A 310 -13.98 11.75 16.74
C CYS A 310 -13.15 11.10 17.83
N MET A 311 -12.63 9.91 17.52
CA MET A 311 -11.59 9.25 18.31
C MET A 311 -10.56 8.64 17.39
N ALA A 312 -9.29 8.65 17.76
CA ALA A 312 -8.24 7.91 17.08
C ALA A 312 -7.84 6.68 17.92
N PRO A 313 -7.56 5.55 17.29
CA PRO A 313 -7.69 5.28 15.85
C PRO A 313 -9.15 5.06 15.42
N CYS A 314 -9.59 5.76 14.36
CA CYS A 314 -10.97 5.71 13.85
C CYS A 314 -11.16 4.72 12.67
N GLY A 315 -10.06 4.21 12.13
CA GLY A 315 -10.00 3.31 10.99
C GLY A 315 -10.25 3.96 9.63
N LEU A 316 -10.26 5.29 9.54
CA LEU A 316 -10.37 5.97 8.26
C LEU A 316 -9.05 5.93 7.51
N THR A 317 -9.11 5.55 6.24
CA THR A 317 -7.95 5.58 5.37
C THR A 317 -7.82 6.88 4.59
N ASN A 318 -8.92 7.64 4.47
CA ASN A 318 -8.96 8.92 3.78
C ASN A 318 -10.11 9.80 4.28
N ILE A 319 -9.96 11.13 4.27
CA ILE A 319 -10.97 12.10 4.68
C ILE A 319 -12.24 12.03 3.82
N PHE A 320 -12.09 11.71 2.54
CA PHE A 320 -13.14 11.89 1.53
C PHE A 320 -14.09 10.70 1.35
N ASN A 321 -13.89 9.61 2.05
CA ASN A 321 -14.69 8.39 1.85
C ASN A 321 -15.94 8.30 2.71
N TYR A 322 -16.26 9.33 3.52
CA TYR A 322 -17.32 9.23 4.53
C TYR A 322 -18.23 10.45 4.54
N LYS A 323 -19.52 10.21 4.35
CA LYS A 323 -20.56 11.22 4.27
C LYS A 323 -20.91 11.90 5.61
N ASN A 324 -20.48 11.38 6.76
CA ASN A 324 -20.98 11.80 8.08
C ASN A 324 -19.88 12.02 9.14
N MET A 325 -18.71 12.52 8.76
CA MET A 325 -17.64 12.71 9.75
C MET A 325 -17.45 14.19 10.08
N SER A 326 -18.22 14.66 11.04
CA SER A 326 -18.10 16.02 11.57
C SER A 326 -16.74 16.29 12.21
N GLY A 327 -16.13 15.31 12.90
CA GLY A 327 -14.90 15.53 13.65
C GLY A 327 -13.70 15.98 12.81
N CYS A 328 -13.45 15.33 11.64
CA CYS A 328 -12.40 15.80 10.73
C CYS A 328 -12.74 17.14 10.09
N TYR A 329 -14.00 17.38 9.78
CA TYR A 329 -14.46 18.62 9.15
C TYR A 329 -14.33 19.81 10.07
N ASP A 330 -14.74 19.67 11.34
CA ASP A 330 -14.56 20.70 12.35
C ASP A 330 -13.10 21.07 12.54
N SER A 331 -12.21 20.06 12.53
CA SER A 331 -10.77 20.27 12.62
C SER A 331 -10.21 21.09 11.46
N LEU A 332 -10.72 20.86 10.26
CA LEU A 332 -10.24 21.48 9.04
C LEU A 332 -10.88 22.85 8.78
N LYS A 333 -11.89 23.22 9.55
CA LYS A 333 -12.70 24.43 9.33
C LYS A 333 -13.25 24.51 7.89
N ILE A 334 -13.60 23.37 7.32
CA ILE A 334 -14.12 23.23 5.97
C ILE A 334 -15.63 23.07 6.04
N THR A 335 -16.35 23.84 5.24
CA THR A 335 -17.81 23.70 5.12
C THR A 335 -18.16 22.42 4.35
N PHE A 336 -19.37 21.89 4.58
CA PHE A 336 -19.89 20.76 3.81
C PHE A 336 -19.87 21.01 2.30
N ASN A 337 -20.19 22.23 1.87
CA ASN A 337 -20.19 22.61 0.46
C ASN A 337 -18.78 22.60 -0.14
N ASP A 338 -17.78 23.06 0.60
CA ASP A 338 -16.39 23.01 0.14
C ASP A 338 -15.89 21.58 0.06
N LEU A 339 -16.30 20.74 1.00
CA LEU A 339 -16.02 19.32 0.97
C LEU A 339 -16.62 18.62 -0.25
N MET A 340 -17.86 18.94 -0.60
CA MET A 340 -18.50 18.40 -1.82
C MET A 340 -17.79 18.85 -3.09
N LYS A 341 -17.31 20.09 -3.14
CA LYS A 341 -16.45 20.57 -4.24
C LYS A 341 -15.13 19.79 -4.33
N LEU A 342 -14.52 19.48 -3.19
CA LEU A 342 -13.31 18.68 -3.11
C LEU A 342 -13.54 17.24 -3.57
N ASN A 343 -14.68 16.62 -3.21
CA ASN A 343 -15.07 15.29 -3.63
C ASN A 343 -15.33 15.18 -5.14
N ASN A 344 -15.93 16.19 -5.74
CA ASN A 344 -16.21 16.23 -7.18
C ASN A 344 -14.93 16.39 -8.02
N ASN A 345 -13.91 17.00 -7.47
CA ASN A 345 -12.59 17.05 -8.06
C ASN A 345 -11.81 15.76 -7.72
N ASN A 346 -12.02 14.68 -8.38
CA ASN A 346 -11.36 13.34 -8.30
C ASN A 346 -9.83 13.29 -8.05
N SER A 347 -9.27 14.34 -7.56
CA SER A 347 -7.90 14.78 -7.57
C SER A 347 -7.10 14.47 -6.31
N LEU A 348 -7.77 14.13 -5.23
CA LEU A 348 -7.14 13.70 -3.98
C LEU A 348 -6.98 12.18 -3.90
N GLN A 349 -7.63 11.47 -4.80
CA GLN A 349 -7.45 10.05 -4.96
C GLN A 349 -6.17 9.82 -5.77
N ARG A 350 -5.12 9.26 -5.21
CA ARG A 350 -3.93 8.72 -5.90
C ARG A 350 -2.65 9.56 -5.89
N GLY A 351 -2.33 10.22 -4.79
CA GLY A 351 -0.99 10.83 -4.66
C GLY A 351 -0.69 11.97 -5.64
N GLN A 352 -1.69 12.43 -6.40
CA GLN A 352 -1.57 13.70 -7.11
C GLN A 352 -1.74 14.81 -6.11
N VAL A 353 -0.65 15.49 -5.82
CA VAL A 353 -0.65 16.65 -4.96
C VAL A 353 -1.46 17.73 -5.63
N LYS A 354 -2.58 18.05 -4.99
CA LYS A 354 -3.23 19.33 -5.14
C LYS A 354 -3.03 20.10 -3.84
N ASP A 355 -3.16 21.38 -3.92
CA ASP A 355 -2.96 22.34 -2.83
C ASP A 355 -3.62 21.90 -1.52
N ASN A 356 -4.73 21.20 -1.61
CA ASN A 356 -5.48 20.68 -0.46
C ASN A 356 -4.73 19.62 0.36
N TYR A 357 -3.98 18.70 -0.28
CA TYR A 357 -3.21 17.70 0.48
C TYR A 357 -2.09 18.38 1.27
N ILE A 358 -1.40 19.32 0.64
CA ILE A 358 -0.36 20.13 1.29
C ILE A 358 -0.93 20.92 2.45
N ASN A 359 -2.12 21.53 2.27
CA ASN A 359 -2.80 22.21 3.35
C ASN A 359 -3.08 21.32 4.55
N PHE A 360 -3.46 20.06 4.33
CA PHE A 360 -3.67 19.11 5.43
C PHE A 360 -2.39 18.65 6.13
N ILE A 361 -1.24 18.67 5.46
CA ILE A 361 0.04 18.43 6.12
C ILE A 361 0.52 19.65 6.90
N LYS A 362 0.22 20.86 6.44
CA LYS A 362 0.50 22.11 7.16
C LYS A 362 -0.43 22.30 8.35
N ASN A 363 -1.73 22.07 8.14
CA ASN A 363 -2.80 22.24 9.11
C ASN A 363 -3.51 20.90 9.31
N PRO A 364 -2.90 19.96 10.05
CA PRO A 364 -3.41 18.63 10.20
C PRO A 364 -4.74 18.60 10.96
N VAL A 365 -5.50 17.54 10.76
CA VAL A 365 -6.68 17.23 11.58
C VAL A 365 -6.30 17.11 13.04
N ASN A 366 -7.23 17.36 13.95
CA ASN A 366 -6.96 17.46 15.38
C ASN A 366 -6.23 16.24 15.96
N CYS A 367 -6.56 15.02 15.56
CA CYS A 367 -5.87 13.84 16.07
C CYS A 367 -4.37 13.82 15.70
N LEU A 368 -3.98 14.33 14.54
CA LEU A 368 -2.57 14.46 14.16
C LEU A 368 -1.91 15.70 14.77
N ASN A 369 -2.68 16.78 14.97
CA ASN A 369 -2.19 18.00 15.59
C ASN A 369 -1.90 17.84 17.08
N ASN A 370 -2.56 16.89 17.74
CA ASN A 370 -2.39 16.58 19.18
C ASN A 370 -1.36 15.48 19.48
N ILE A 371 -0.54 15.09 18.51
CA ILE A 371 0.57 14.17 18.76
C ILE A 371 1.52 14.80 19.79
N ASN A 372 1.72 14.13 20.92
CA ASN A 372 2.70 14.55 21.94
C ASN A 372 4.11 14.20 21.46
N VAL A 373 4.74 15.13 20.77
CA VAL A 373 6.04 14.91 20.12
C VAL A 373 7.16 14.69 21.15
N ASP A 374 7.10 15.36 22.31
CA ASP A 374 8.12 15.20 23.37
C ASP A 374 8.08 13.79 23.96
N LYS A 375 6.88 13.27 24.21
CA LYS A 375 6.68 11.88 24.62
C LYS A 375 7.19 10.90 23.56
N LEU A 376 6.88 11.13 22.29
CA LEU A 376 7.34 10.30 21.17
C LEU A 376 8.88 10.26 21.10
N ILE A 377 9.55 11.42 21.19
CA ILE A 377 11.00 11.52 21.17
C ILE A 377 11.62 10.77 22.37
N LYS A 378 11.03 10.91 23.55
CA LYS A 378 11.47 10.17 24.74
C LYS A 378 11.34 8.66 24.55
N GLU A 379 10.24 8.18 23.98
CA GLU A 379 10.06 6.74 23.67
C GLU A 379 11.10 6.26 22.67
N ILE A 380 11.36 7.00 21.59
CA ILE A 380 12.41 6.68 20.61
C ILE A 380 13.80 6.56 21.29
N LYS A 381 14.19 7.55 22.11
CA LYS A 381 15.48 7.55 22.81
C LYS A 381 15.58 6.34 23.75
N ASN A 382 14.54 6.08 24.54
CA ASN A 382 14.51 4.93 25.44
C ASN A 382 14.71 3.59 24.71
N GLU A 383 14.03 3.39 23.58
CA GLU A 383 14.16 2.14 22.80
C GLU A 383 15.54 1.93 22.18
N ILE A 384 16.22 3.03 21.84
CA ILE A 384 17.56 2.98 21.26
C ILE A 384 18.60 2.73 22.35
N GLU A 385 18.39 3.27 23.55
CA GLU A 385 19.34 3.24 24.69
C GLU A 385 19.23 1.97 25.56
N ILE A 386 18.08 1.28 25.57
CA ILE A 386 17.82 0.07 26.37
C ILE A 386 18.59 -1.16 25.83
N LYS A 387 19.85 -1.01 25.48
CA LYS A 387 20.66 -2.16 25.07
C LYS A 387 21.92 -2.32 25.85
#